data_1ccd61c90e0fb28a1cd0e5fa3c5b7134
#
_entry.id   1ccd61c90e0fb28a1cd0e5fa3c5b7134
#
_cell.length_a   1.000
_cell.length_b   1.000
_cell.length_c   1.000
_cell.angle_alpha   90.00
_cell.angle_beta   90.00
_cell.angle_gamma   90.00
#
_symmetry.space_group_name_H-M   'P 1'
#
loop_
_entity.id
_entity.type
_entity.pdbx_description
1 polymer ?
#
loop_
_entity_poly.entity_id
_entity_poly.type
_entity_poly.pdbx_seq_one_letter_code
_entity_poly.pdbx_strand_id
1 'polypeptide(L)'
;MSGSIMRDFKYKLVRLANGTFSIHSLAEKETFHPVVGPVAEAQALYIQQLKLRERLRASAGEFVIWDVGLGAAGNVLAVFGATADLACPLRVVSFDHTTEALDFALEHAAELDYVEPYRGPARDLLRNGRAEFRNGAQPVRWELQPGDFPGLLRGALSLPAPHAILFDAFSPAKNPAMWNAPFFEDLFRRLDAGRPCAMPTYSRSTMLRVTLLLAGFFVGIGHATGEKEETTLAANNLSLLDQPLPRAWLQRARRSRSAEPMREPVYRQAPLTPGTWEKLQQHPQFK
;
A
#
# COMPACT_ATOMS: atom_id res chain seq x y z
N MET A 1 -9.93 -42.54 -9.04
CA MET A 1 -9.88 -41.44 -10.03
C MET A 1 -10.27 -40.17 -9.33
N SER A 2 -9.30 -39.43 -8.82
CA SER A 2 -9.53 -38.17 -8.13
C SER A 2 -9.63 -37.11 -9.23
N GLY A 3 -10.86 -36.68 -9.53
CA GLY A 3 -11.08 -35.56 -10.44
C GLY A 3 -10.57 -34.29 -9.78
N SER A 4 -9.44 -33.81 -10.22
CA SER A 4 -8.99 -32.44 -9.93
C SER A 4 -10.04 -31.50 -10.47
N ILE A 5 -10.82 -30.90 -9.57
CA ILE A 5 -11.67 -29.75 -9.92
C ILE A 5 -10.66 -28.63 -10.27
N MET A 6 -10.43 -28.39 -11.56
CA MET A 6 -9.70 -27.21 -12.00
C MET A 6 -10.53 -26.00 -11.53
N ARG A 7 -10.01 -25.31 -10.51
CA ARG A 7 -10.55 -24.01 -10.10
C ARG A 7 -10.34 -23.05 -11.27
N ASP A 8 -11.42 -22.45 -11.75
CA ASP A 8 -11.37 -21.43 -12.80
C ASP A 8 -10.86 -20.11 -12.16
N PHE A 9 -9.56 -19.95 -12.08
CA PHE A 9 -8.97 -18.75 -11.52
C PHE A 9 -9.22 -17.55 -12.45
N LYS A 10 -9.58 -16.43 -11.86
CA LYS A 10 -9.65 -15.12 -12.54
C LYS A 10 -8.25 -14.52 -12.78
N TYR A 11 -7.20 -15.33 -12.65
CA TYR A 11 -5.81 -14.90 -12.69
C TYR A 11 -4.99 -15.81 -13.62
N LYS A 12 -3.90 -15.26 -14.14
CA LYS A 12 -2.88 -16.03 -14.89
C LYS A 12 -1.48 -15.55 -14.55
N LEU A 13 -0.50 -16.45 -14.63
CA LEU A 13 0.92 -16.07 -14.58
C LEU A 13 1.30 -15.32 -15.86
N VAL A 14 2.12 -14.28 -15.71
CA VAL A 14 2.75 -13.56 -16.80
C VAL A 14 4.24 -13.42 -16.52
N ARG A 15 5.06 -13.64 -17.54
CA ARG A 15 6.49 -13.43 -17.48
C ARG A 15 6.78 -12.00 -17.90
N LEU A 16 7.44 -11.23 -17.03
CA LEU A 16 7.83 -9.85 -17.28
C LEU A 16 9.08 -9.78 -18.16
N ALA A 17 9.37 -8.59 -18.70
CA ALA A 17 10.53 -8.36 -19.58
C ALA A 17 11.89 -8.69 -18.92
N ASN A 18 11.98 -8.54 -17.60
CA ASN A 18 13.17 -8.87 -16.81
C ASN A 18 13.27 -10.37 -16.46
N GLY A 19 12.34 -11.20 -16.94
CA GLY A 19 12.33 -12.64 -16.71
C GLY A 19 11.61 -13.09 -15.44
N THR A 20 11.24 -12.21 -14.53
CA THR A 20 10.46 -12.54 -13.33
C THR A 20 9.01 -12.85 -13.68
N PHE A 21 8.33 -13.61 -12.80
CA PHE A 21 6.90 -13.85 -12.94
C PHE A 21 6.08 -12.89 -12.10
N SER A 22 4.90 -12.55 -12.60
CA SER A 22 3.88 -11.80 -11.90
C SER A 22 2.50 -12.38 -12.22
N ILE A 23 1.46 -11.80 -11.60
CA ILE A 23 0.07 -12.25 -11.75
C ILE A 23 -0.72 -11.19 -12.51
N HIS A 24 -1.51 -11.63 -13.48
CA HIS A 24 -2.44 -10.80 -14.22
C HIS A 24 -3.87 -11.12 -13.80
N SER A 25 -4.60 -10.13 -13.32
CA SER A 25 -6.04 -10.21 -13.07
C SER A 25 -6.80 -10.12 -14.38
N LEU A 26 -7.57 -11.15 -14.72
CA LEU A 26 -8.43 -11.18 -15.91
C LEU A 26 -9.64 -10.28 -15.74
N ALA A 27 -10.14 -10.14 -14.52
CA ALA A 27 -11.29 -9.29 -14.19
C ALA A 27 -10.94 -7.81 -14.32
N GLU A 28 -9.85 -7.38 -13.69
CA GLU A 28 -9.41 -5.98 -13.69
C GLU A 28 -8.60 -5.60 -14.94
N LYS A 29 -8.12 -6.61 -15.69
CA LYS A 29 -7.24 -6.46 -16.86
C LYS A 29 -5.97 -5.68 -16.50
N GLU A 30 -5.44 -5.91 -15.31
CA GLU A 30 -4.20 -5.32 -14.80
C GLU A 30 -3.23 -6.43 -14.34
N THR A 31 -1.94 -6.19 -14.54
CA THR A 31 -0.85 -7.05 -14.03
C THR A 31 -0.31 -6.45 -12.74
N PHE A 32 -0.17 -7.26 -11.71
CA PHE A 32 0.45 -6.84 -10.46
C PHE A 32 1.93 -6.55 -10.70
N HIS A 33 2.42 -5.38 -10.27
CA HIS A 33 3.84 -4.99 -10.38
C HIS A 33 4.43 -5.24 -11.79
N PRO A 34 3.88 -4.63 -12.84
CA PRO A 34 4.07 -5.07 -14.23
C PRO A 34 5.46 -4.81 -14.82
N VAL A 35 6.28 -3.93 -14.19
CA VAL A 35 7.55 -3.48 -14.78
C VAL A 35 8.75 -4.24 -14.21
N VAL A 36 8.94 -4.17 -12.90
CA VAL A 36 10.13 -4.74 -12.23
C VAL A 36 9.83 -5.97 -11.40
N GLY A 37 8.55 -6.33 -11.26
CA GLY A 37 8.07 -7.43 -10.44
C GLY A 37 7.84 -7.07 -8.97
N PRO A 38 7.12 -7.94 -8.22
CA PRO A 38 6.59 -7.63 -6.91
C PRO A 38 7.69 -7.32 -5.87
N VAL A 39 8.75 -8.11 -5.83
CA VAL A 39 9.81 -7.93 -4.83
C VAL A 39 10.61 -6.66 -5.06
N ALA A 40 11.01 -6.38 -6.31
CA ALA A 40 11.80 -5.19 -6.62
C ALA A 40 11.00 -3.90 -6.43
N GLU A 41 9.72 -3.90 -6.78
CA GLU A 41 8.83 -2.76 -6.54
C GLU A 41 8.60 -2.53 -5.04
N ALA A 42 8.30 -3.58 -4.28
CA ALA A 42 8.15 -3.50 -2.84
C ALA A 42 9.43 -3.04 -2.13
N GLN A 43 10.60 -3.49 -2.61
CA GLN A 43 11.91 -3.05 -2.10
C GLN A 43 12.09 -1.53 -2.25
N ALA A 44 11.79 -0.97 -3.42
CA ALA A 44 11.94 0.46 -3.69
C ALA A 44 10.84 1.28 -3.00
N LEU A 45 9.57 0.90 -3.20
CA LEU A 45 8.43 1.70 -2.79
C LEU A 45 8.18 1.63 -1.28
N TYR A 46 8.38 0.47 -0.64
CA TYR A 46 8.02 0.29 0.76
C TYR A 46 9.25 0.15 1.66
N ILE A 47 10.16 -0.77 1.36
CA ILE A 47 11.22 -1.12 2.30
C ILE A 47 12.25 0.03 2.42
N GLN A 48 12.75 0.54 1.30
CA GLN A 48 13.73 1.62 1.27
C GLN A 48 13.09 2.97 1.61
N GLN A 49 11.99 3.31 0.96
CA GLN A 49 11.34 4.61 1.12
C GLN A 49 10.79 4.85 2.52
N LEU A 50 10.27 3.80 3.18
CA LEU A 50 9.82 3.86 4.57
C LEU A 50 10.96 3.72 5.57
N LYS A 51 12.19 3.46 5.12
CA LYS A 51 13.34 3.15 5.99
C LYS A 51 12.98 2.06 7.00
N LEU A 52 12.30 1.00 6.53
CA LEU A 52 11.69 0.01 7.44
C LEU A 52 12.71 -0.65 8.35
N ARG A 53 13.90 -0.99 7.84
CA ARG A 53 14.93 -1.66 8.64
C ARG A 53 15.44 -0.77 9.79
N GLU A 54 15.67 0.51 9.52
CA GLU A 54 16.10 1.50 10.50
C GLU A 54 15.01 1.74 11.54
N ARG A 55 13.78 1.89 11.09
CA ARG A 55 12.62 2.12 11.97
C ARG A 55 12.32 0.92 12.84
N LEU A 56 12.43 -0.30 12.33
CA LEU A 56 12.30 -1.54 13.11
C LEU A 56 13.41 -1.66 14.15
N ARG A 57 14.67 -1.34 13.82
CA ARG A 57 15.78 -1.35 14.80
C ARG A 57 15.57 -0.33 15.92
N ALA A 58 14.97 0.82 15.61
CA ALA A 58 14.71 1.88 16.57
C ALA A 58 13.43 1.67 17.38
N SER A 59 12.59 0.69 17.02
CA SER A 59 11.32 0.44 17.71
C SER A 59 11.57 -0.26 19.05
N ALA A 60 10.99 0.29 20.12
CA ALA A 60 11.03 -0.31 21.46
C ALA A 60 10.01 -1.44 21.67
N GLY A 61 9.08 -1.66 20.73
CA GLY A 61 8.00 -2.63 20.84
C GLY A 61 7.52 -3.15 19.48
N GLU A 62 6.32 -3.71 19.45
CA GLU A 62 5.73 -4.26 18.24
C GLU A 62 5.57 -3.18 17.16
N PHE A 63 6.12 -3.43 15.98
CA PHE A 63 5.96 -2.56 14.82
C PHE A 63 4.75 -3.01 14.00
N VAL A 64 3.80 -2.12 13.79
CA VAL A 64 2.54 -2.43 13.11
C VAL A 64 2.56 -1.90 11.67
N ILE A 65 2.25 -2.78 10.72
CA ILE A 65 2.07 -2.45 9.31
C ILE A 65 0.63 -2.75 8.91
N TRP A 66 -0.01 -1.81 8.24
CA TRP A 66 -1.23 -2.08 7.48
C TRP A 66 -0.88 -2.31 6.02
N ASP A 67 -1.30 -3.44 5.47
CA ASP A 67 -1.10 -3.82 4.08
C ASP A 67 -2.46 -3.75 3.38
N VAL A 68 -2.64 -2.73 2.56
CA VAL A 68 -3.91 -2.38 1.92
C VAL A 68 -3.86 -2.78 0.45
N GLY A 69 -4.57 -3.86 0.14
CA GLY A 69 -4.48 -4.57 -1.12
C GLY A 69 -3.49 -5.74 -1.02
N LEU A 70 -3.88 -6.78 -0.26
CA LEU A 70 -3.07 -8.00 -0.06
C LEU A 70 -2.65 -8.62 -1.41
N GLY A 71 -3.60 -8.73 -2.35
CA GLY A 71 -3.35 -9.35 -3.65
C GLY A 71 -2.69 -10.73 -3.52
N ALA A 72 -1.54 -10.89 -4.15
CA ALA A 72 -0.69 -12.08 -4.05
C ALA A 72 0.35 -12.00 -2.91
N ALA A 73 0.17 -11.11 -1.96
CA ALA A 73 1.04 -10.83 -0.82
C ALA A 73 2.47 -10.36 -1.17
N GLY A 74 2.73 -9.93 -2.41
CA GLY A 74 4.08 -9.58 -2.86
C GLY A 74 4.77 -8.54 -1.97
N ASN A 75 4.04 -7.51 -1.55
CA ASN A 75 4.57 -6.45 -0.70
C ASN A 75 4.92 -6.96 0.72
N VAL A 76 4.02 -7.70 1.34
CA VAL A 76 4.21 -8.25 2.70
C VAL A 76 5.35 -9.26 2.72
N LEU A 77 5.38 -10.18 1.75
CA LEU A 77 6.41 -11.22 1.70
C LEU A 77 7.80 -10.63 1.41
N ALA A 78 7.88 -9.56 0.60
CA ALA A 78 9.11 -8.81 0.43
C ALA A 78 9.57 -8.13 1.73
N VAL A 79 8.64 -7.57 2.52
CA VAL A 79 8.95 -7.02 3.86
C VAL A 79 9.49 -8.12 4.78
N PHE A 80 8.84 -9.29 4.84
CA PHE A 80 9.32 -10.41 5.64
C PHE A 80 10.75 -10.82 5.26
N GLY A 81 11.03 -10.97 3.95
CA GLY A 81 12.36 -11.30 3.46
C GLY A 81 13.42 -10.26 3.85
N ALA A 82 13.07 -8.97 3.77
CA ALA A 82 14.00 -7.87 4.05
C ALA A 82 14.26 -7.64 5.54
N THR A 83 13.45 -8.20 6.46
CA THR A 83 13.50 -7.90 7.89
C THR A 83 13.75 -9.12 8.78
N ALA A 84 13.95 -10.31 8.21
CA ALA A 84 14.08 -11.58 8.91
C ALA A 84 15.22 -11.63 9.96
N ASP A 85 16.26 -10.84 9.77
CA ASP A 85 17.41 -10.72 10.69
C ASP A 85 17.15 -9.77 11.88
N LEU A 86 16.01 -9.07 11.91
CA LEU A 86 15.68 -8.11 12.95
C LEU A 86 14.88 -8.77 14.07
N ALA A 87 15.19 -8.45 15.32
CA ALA A 87 14.49 -9.03 16.47
C ALA A 87 13.18 -8.31 16.84
N CYS A 88 12.89 -7.15 16.26
CA CYS A 88 11.70 -6.36 16.52
C CYS A 88 10.44 -7.15 16.15
N PRO A 89 9.48 -7.37 17.09
CA PRO A 89 8.21 -8.01 16.76
C PRO A 89 7.46 -7.22 15.69
N LEU A 90 6.99 -7.92 14.66
CA LEU A 90 6.25 -7.35 13.55
C LEU A 90 4.80 -7.84 13.54
N ARG A 91 3.87 -6.90 13.52
CA ARG A 91 2.45 -7.18 13.28
C ARG A 91 2.03 -6.62 11.92
N VAL A 92 1.57 -7.49 11.05
CA VAL A 92 1.00 -7.09 9.75
C VAL A 92 -0.48 -7.37 9.74
N VAL A 93 -1.27 -6.37 9.37
CA VAL A 93 -2.69 -6.51 9.14
C VAL A 93 -2.95 -6.24 7.66
N SER A 94 -3.28 -7.29 6.92
CA SER A 94 -3.60 -7.22 5.50
C SER A 94 -5.10 -7.07 5.27
N PHE A 95 -5.47 -6.16 4.38
CA PHE A 95 -6.85 -5.88 3.99
C PHE A 95 -7.05 -6.22 2.52
N ASP A 96 -8.06 -7.01 2.23
CA ASP A 96 -8.51 -7.26 0.86
C ASP A 96 -9.98 -7.72 0.87
N HIS A 97 -10.67 -7.48 -0.23
CA HIS A 97 -12.04 -7.97 -0.40
C HIS A 97 -12.10 -9.43 -0.88
N THR A 98 -10.97 -9.96 -1.36
CA THR A 98 -10.83 -11.35 -1.83
C THR A 98 -9.45 -11.89 -1.49
N THR A 99 -9.34 -13.20 -1.34
CA THR A 99 -8.07 -13.90 -1.14
C THR A 99 -7.68 -14.75 -2.36
N GLU A 100 -8.47 -14.69 -3.44
CA GLU A 100 -8.27 -15.53 -4.64
C GLU A 100 -6.87 -15.35 -5.26
N ALA A 101 -6.32 -14.13 -5.22
CA ALA A 101 -4.98 -13.87 -5.77
C ALA A 101 -3.87 -14.54 -4.94
N LEU A 102 -3.99 -14.57 -3.62
CA LEU A 102 -3.06 -15.28 -2.75
C LEU A 102 -3.20 -16.78 -2.89
N ASP A 103 -4.43 -17.31 -3.02
CA ASP A 103 -4.68 -18.73 -3.26
C ASP A 103 -4.03 -19.18 -4.59
N PHE A 104 -4.22 -18.40 -5.65
CA PHE A 104 -3.55 -18.60 -6.94
C PHE A 104 -2.02 -18.53 -6.82
N ALA A 105 -1.49 -17.55 -6.08
CA ALA A 105 -0.04 -17.44 -5.86
C ALA A 105 0.54 -18.66 -5.12
N LEU A 106 -0.19 -19.24 -4.17
CA LEU A 106 0.22 -20.44 -3.45
C LEU A 106 0.23 -21.70 -4.33
N GLU A 107 -0.64 -21.80 -5.32
CA GLU A 107 -0.62 -22.88 -6.31
C GLU A 107 0.57 -22.74 -7.28
N HIS A 108 1.05 -21.52 -7.51
CA HIS A 108 2.16 -21.19 -8.40
C HIS A 108 3.42 -20.71 -7.65
N ALA A 109 3.61 -21.17 -6.42
CA ALA A 109 4.71 -20.70 -5.58
C ALA A 109 6.10 -21.09 -6.13
N ALA A 110 6.19 -22.12 -6.95
CA ALA A 110 7.45 -22.51 -7.59
C ALA A 110 7.91 -21.50 -8.65
N GLU A 111 6.98 -20.86 -9.36
CA GLU A 111 7.26 -19.80 -10.33
C GLU A 111 7.36 -18.42 -9.66
N LEU A 112 6.66 -18.24 -8.54
CA LEU A 112 6.65 -17.02 -7.74
C LEU A 112 7.60 -17.19 -6.55
N ASP A 113 8.90 -17.13 -6.80
CA ASP A 113 9.97 -17.40 -5.84
C ASP A 113 9.78 -16.77 -4.46
N TYR A 114 9.18 -15.59 -4.40
CA TYR A 114 8.93 -14.86 -3.15
C TYR A 114 7.87 -15.50 -2.26
N VAL A 115 7.02 -16.35 -2.81
CA VAL A 115 5.95 -17.07 -2.08
C VAL A 115 6.48 -18.31 -1.37
N GLU A 116 7.42 -19.01 -2.00
CA GLU A 116 7.89 -20.34 -1.56
C GLU A 116 8.36 -20.36 -0.10
N PRO A 117 9.19 -19.40 0.40
CA PRO A 117 9.64 -19.40 1.79
C PRO A 117 8.51 -19.22 2.81
N TYR A 118 7.37 -18.68 2.38
CA TYR A 118 6.24 -18.28 3.24
C TYR A 118 4.95 -19.06 2.97
N ARG A 119 5.02 -20.20 2.23
CA ARG A 119 3.84 -21.04 1.93
C ARG A 119 3.07 -21.48 3.17
N GLY A 120 3.77 -21.84 4.23
CA GLY A 120 3.16 -22.23 5.51
C GLY A 120 2.35 -21.09 6.12
N PRO A 121 2.98 -19.98 6.49
CA PRO A 121 2.28 -18.80 7.03
C PRO A 121 1.14 -18.29 6.14
N ALA A 122 1.32 -18.25 4.81
CA ALA A 122 0.28 -17.80 3.90
C ALA A 122 -0.94 -18.75 3.87
N ARG A 123 -0.72 -20.08 3.96
CA ARG A 123 -1.81 -21.05 4.11
C ARG A 123 -2.53 -20.92 5.45
N ASP A 124 -1.78 -20.67 6.52
CA ASP A 124 -2.37 -20.44 7.84
C ASP A 124 -3.23 -19.17 7.86
N LEU A 125 -2.76 -18.10 7.20
CA LEU A 125 -3.52 -16.88 7.02
C LEU A 125 -4.85 -17.14 6.29
N LEU A 126 -4.82 -17.88 5.19
CA LEU A 126 -6.04 -18.21 4.42
C LEU A 126 -7.01 -19.08 5.20
N ARG A 127 -6.51 -20.04 5.98
CA ARG A 127 -7.36 -20.99 6.74
C ARG A 127 -7.95 -20.39 7.99
N ASN A 128 -7.15 -19.60 8.72
CA ASN A 128 -7.45 -19.19 10.09
C ASN A 128 -7.68 -17.67 10.22
N GLY A 129 -7.52 -16.90 9.13
CA GLY A 129 -7.51 -15.43 9.16
C GLY A 129 -6.28 -14.83 9.84
N ARG A 130 -5.33 -15.68 10.31
CA ARG A 130 -4.10 -15.27 10.98
C ARG A 130 -3.00 -16.31 10.86
N ALA A 131 -1.74 -15.84 10.90
CA ALA A 131 -0.56 -16.67 11.05
C ALA A 131 0.36 -16.06 12.11
N GLU A 132 0.92 -16.88 12.99
CA GLU A 132 1.96 -16.49 13.95
C GLU A 132 3.18 -17.38 13.72
N PHE A 133 4.34 -16.78 13.46
CA PHE A 133 5.54 -17.54 13.12
C PHE A 133 6.82 -16.76 13.48
N ARG A 134 7.94 -17.46 13.45
CA ARG A 134 9.26 -16.83 13.50
C ARG A 134 9.83 -16.74 12.08
N ASN A 135 10.13 -15.51 11.69
CA ASN A 135 10.81 -15.20 10.44
C ASN A 135 12.29 -14.91 10.74
N GLY A 136 13.11 -15.96 10.77
CA GLY A 136 14.47 -15.83 11.28
C GLY A 136 14.51 -15.37 12.74
N ALA A 137 15.09 -14.19 13.01
CA ALA A 137 15.10 -13.59 14.35
C ALA A 137 13.79 -12.91 14.74
N GLN A 138 12.93 -12.59 13.78
CA GLN A 138 11.75 -11.75 13.95
C GLN A 138 10.51 -12.55 14.34
N PRO A 139 9.85 -12.27 15.49
CA PRO A 139 8.49 -12.72 15.74
C PRO A 139 7.51 -11.99 14.82
N VAL A 140 6.65 -12.73 14.12
CA VAL A 140 5.66 -12.15 13.20
C VAL A 140 4.26 -12.61 13.59
N ARG A 141 3.33 -11.65 13.64
CA ARG A 141 1.88 -11.87 13.62
C ARG A 141 1.31 -11.27 12.34
N TRP A 142 0.72 -12.12 11.52
CA TRP A 142 0.08 -11.71 10.26
C TRP A 142 -1.42 -11.98 10.33
N GLU A 143 -2.23 -10.97 10.15
CA GLU A 143 -3.69 -11.02 10.29
C GLU A 143 -4.36 -10.58 9.00
N LEU A 144 -5.47 -11.22 8.64
CA LEU A 144 -6.31 -10.86 7.50
C LEU A 144 -7.60 -10.20 7.98
N GLN A 145 -7.90 -9.06 7.41
CA GLN A 145 -9.19 -8.36 7.56
C GLN A 145 -9.92 -8.37 6.22
N PRO A 146 -10.77 -9.38 5.97
CA PRO A 146 -11.50 -9.46 4.72
C PRO A 146 -12.61 -8.42 4.66
N GLY A 147 -12.78 -7.78 3.50
CA GLY A 147 -13.85 -6.83 3.26
C GLY A 147 -13.44 -5.60 2.47
N ASP A 148 -14.43 -4.74 2.22
CA ASP A 148 -14.23 -3.43 1.59
C ASP A 148 -13.52 -2.49 2.57
N PHE A 149 -12.27 -2.16 2.29
CA PHE A 149 -11.44 -1.38 3.21
C PHE A 149 -12.04 0.00 3.55
N PRO A 150 -12.60 0.79 2.61
CA PRO A 150 -13.34 2.00 2.95
C PRO A 150 -14.50 1.77 3.94
N GLY A 151 -15.22 0.67 3.79
CA GLY A 151 -16.26 0.26 4.72
C GLY A 151 -15.73 -0.10 6.11
N LEU A 152 -14.63 -0.86 6.16
CA LEU A 152 -13.95 -1.22 7.41
C LEU A 152 -13.43 0.00 8.16
N LEU A 153 -12.88 1.01 7.48
CA LEU A 153 -12.43 2.25 8.12
C LEU A 153 -13.57 3.02 8.79
N ARG A 154 -14.76 3.02 8.22
CA ARG A 154 -15.95 3.68 8.80
C ARG A 154 -16.59 2.88 9.94
N GLY A 155 -16.36 1.58 9.96
CA GLY A 155 -16.87 0.69 10.99
C GLY A 155 -16.10 0.73 12.32
N ALA A 156 -16.46 -0.17 13.23
CA ALA A 156 -15.78 -0.33 14.52
C ALA A 156 -14.51 -1.18 14.38
N LEU A 157 -13.51 -0.67 13.65
CA LEU A 157 -12.23 -1.32 13.46
C LEU A 157 -11.39 -1.23 14.75
N SER A 158 -11.27 -2.33 15.47
CA SER A 158 -10.46 -2.43 16.70
C SER A 158 -9.08 -3.00 16.39
N LEU A 159 -8.24 -2.20 15.72
CA LEU A 159 -6.87 -2.57 15.37
C LEU A 159 -5.89 -1.51 15.91
N PRO A 160 -4.65 -1.89 16.20
CA PRO A 160 -3.63 -0.91 16.55
C PRO A 160 -3.36 0.00 15.36
N ALA A 161 -3.17 1.30 15.63
CA ALA A 161 -2.76 2.26 14.62
C ALA A 161 -1.41 1.84 14.00
N PRO A 162 -1.23 2.00 12.67
CA PRO A 162 -0.03 1.55 11.99
C PRO A 162 1.16 2.50 12.20
N HIS A 163 2.37 1.96 12.10
CA HIS A 163 3.61 2.72 11.90
C HIS A 163 3.88 2.95 10.41
N ALA A 164 3.40 2.05 9.55
CA ALA A 164 3.55 2.12 8.11
C ALA A 164 2.30 1.55 7.42
N ILE A 165 1.98 2.09 6.24
CA ILE A 165 0.91 1.57 5.39
C ILE A 165 1.51 1.24 4.03
N LEU A 166 1.40 -0.03 3.61
CA LEU A 166 1.68 -0.46 2.25
C LEU A 166 0.38 -0.26 1.47
N PHE A 167 0.31 0.78 0.66
CA PHE A 167 -0.93 1.14 -0.04
C PHE A 167 -0.83 0.77 -1.53
N ASP A 168 -1.43 -0.34 -1.90
CA ASP A 168 -1.33 -0.95 -3.22
C ASP A 168 -2.70 -1.28 -3.85
N ALA A 169 -3.62 -0.35 -3.78
CA ALA A 169 -4.91 -0.46 -4.44
C ALA A 169 -4.77 -0.35 -5.97
N PHE A 170 -5.66 -1.01 -6.73
CA PHE A 170 -5.79 -0.78 -8.18
C PHE A 170 -5.91 0.71 -8.50
N SER A 171 -5.54 1.08 -9.73
CA SER A 171 -5.48 2.48 -10.17
C SER A 171 -6.75 3.28 -9.88
N PRO A 172 -6.66 4.62 -9.73
CA PRO A 172 -7.83 5.48 -9.47
C PRO A 172 -8.96 5.33 -10.48
N ALA A 173 -8.63 4.99 -11.74
CA ALA A 173 -9.62 4.75 -12.78
C ALA A 173 -10.37 3.41 -12.60
N LYS A 174 -9.73 2.41 -11.97
CA LYS A 174 -10.29 1.09 -11.71
C LYS A 174 -10.98 0.99 -10.36
N ASN A 175 -10.39 1.61 -9.34
CA ASN A 175 -10.93 1.57 -7.99
C ASN A 175 -11.03 2.98 -7.38
N PRO A 176 -11.88 3.88 -7.90
CA PRO A 176 -11.96 5.26 -7.42
C PRO A 176 -12.41 5.38 -5.95
N ALA A 177 -13.03 4.34 -5.39
CA ALA A 177 -13.40 4.32 -3.97
C ALA A 177 -12.20 4.41 -3.03
N MET A 178 -11.05 3.88 -3.44
CA MET A 178 -9.80 3.90 -2.68
C MET A 178 -8.96 5.18 -2.87
N TRP A 179 -9.41 6.14 -3.68
CA TRP A 179 -8.60 7.29 -4.09
C TRP A 179 -9.30 8.65 -3.92
N ASN A 180 -10.48 8.67 -3.29
CA ASN A 180 -11.24 9.89 -3.06
C ASN A 180 -10.93 10.56 -1.71
N ALA A 181 -11.34 11.82 -1.56
CA ALA A 181 -11.06 12.59 -0.35
C ALA A 181 -11.71 12.00 0.92
N PRO A 182 -12.99 11.58 0.93
CA PRO A 182 -13.59 10.95 2.10
C PRO A 182 -12.82 9.72 2.59
N PHE A 183 -12.32 8.89 1.66
CA PHE A 183 -11.52 7.72 2.02
C PHE A 183 -10.23 8.11 2.76
N PHE A 184 -9.44 9.05 2.24
CA PHE A 184 -8.19 9.46 2.89
C PHE A 184 -8.43 10.25 4.18
N GLU A 185 -9.54 10.99 4.30
CA GLU A 185 -9.98 11.62 5.55
C GLU A 185 -10.31 10.56 6.61
N ASP A 186 -11.03 9.48 6.23
CA ASP A 186 -11.34 8.35 7.10
C ASP A 186 -10.04 7.63 7.53
N LEU A 187 -9.12 7.38 6.60
CA LEU A 187 -7.83 6.76 6.88
C LEU A 187 -7.00 7.61 7.85
N PHE A 188 -6.89 8.92 7.59
CA PHE A 188 -6.12 9.82 8.45
C PHE A 188 -6.65 9.85 9.90
N ARG A 189 -7.98 9.82 10.08
CA ARG A 189 -8.61 9.76 11.41
C ARG A 189 -8.32 8.47 12.20
N ARG A 190 -7.89 7.41 11.52
CA ARG A 190 -7.47 6.14 12.14
C ARG A 190 -6.01 6.12 12.59
N LEU A 191 -5.23 7.12 12.18
CA LEU A 191 -3.84 7.23 12.60
C LEU A 191 -3.78 7.80 14.03
N ASP A 192 -2.77 7.37 14.77
CA ASP A 192 -2.43 7.91 16.08
C ASP A 192 -1.47 9.09 15.91
N ALA A 193 -1.84 10.25 16.43
CA ALA A 193 -1.00 11.45 16.36
C ALA A 193 0.34 11.29 17.10
N GLY A 194 0.40 10.44 18.13
CA GLY A 194 1.61 10.10 18.87
C GLY A 194 2.48 9.04 18.20
N ARG A 195 1.99 8.41 17.12
CA ARG A 195 2.69 7.34 16.40
C ARG A 195 3.02 7.78 14.97
N PRO A 196 4.29 8.09 14.66
CA PRO A 196 4.68 8.45 13.31
C PRO A 196 4.38 7.34 12.30
N CYS A 197 3.52 7.64 11.33
CA CYS A 197 3.08 6.72 10.28
C CYS A 197 3.31 7.33 8.90
N ALA A 198 3.85 6.53 7.98
CA ALA A 198 4.04 6.93 6.59
C ALA A 198 3.43 5.90 5.64
N MET A 199 2.96 6.40 4.48
CA MET A 199 2.26 5.65 3.45
C MET A 199 2.78 6.07 2.07
N PRO A 200 3.65 5.28 1.45
CA PRO A 200 4.01 5.46 0.04
C PRO A 200 2.86 5.03 -0.87
N THR A 201 2.78 5.65 -2.03
CA THR A 201 1.95 5.21 -3.14
C THR A 201 2.73 5.29 -4.43
N TYR A 202 2.46 4.38 -5.36
CA TYR A 202 3.10 4.36 -6.67
C TYR A 202 2.69 5.54 -7.58
N SER A 203 1.70 6.34 -7.18
CA SER A 203 1.17 7.45 -7.97
C SER A 203 1.92 8.75 -7.72
N ARG A 204 2.18 9.51 -8.79
CA ARG A 204 2.71 10.90 -8.74
C ARG A 204 1.67 11.95 -9.08
N SER A 205 0.40 11.57 -9.10
CA SER A 205 -0.72 12.41 -9.53
C SER A 205 -0.85 13.67 -8.66
N THR A 206 -1.01 14.82 -9.31
CA THR A 206 -1.29 16.09 -8.61
C THR A 206 -2.59 16.01 -7.82
N MET A 207 -3.64 15.40 -8.39
CA MET A 207 -4.92 15.19 -7.73
C MET A 207 -4.72 14.39 -6.42
N LEU A 208 -3.97 13.28 -6.46
CA LEU A 208 -3.72 12.49 -5.25
C LEU A 208 -2.97 13.29 -4.19
N ARG A 209 -1.90 14.00 -4.56
CA ARG A 209 -1.13 14.83 -3.61
C ARG A 209 -1.99 15.90 -2.96
N VAL A 210 -2.87 16.55 -3.73
CA VAL A 210 -3.85 17.52 -3.18
C VAL A 210 -4.84 16.81 -2.26
N THR A 211 -5.35 15.65 -2.66
CA THR A 211 -6.28 14.85 -1.84
C THR A 211 -5.68 14.50 -0.48
N LEU A 212 -4.44 14.00 -0.47
CA LEU A 212 -3.72 13.63 0.75
C LEU A 212 -3.47 14.85 1.66
N LEU A 213 -3.02 15.98 1.10
CA LEU A 213 -2.84 17.23 1.86
C LEU A 213 -4.16 17.66 2.51
N LEU A 214 -5.26 17.67 1.76
CA LEU A 214 -6.56 18.09 2.30
C LEU A 214 -7.14 17.11 3.32
N ALA A 215 -6.76 15.83 3.25
CA ALA A 215 -7.11 14.83 4.25
C ALA A 215 -6.31 14.97 5.57
N GLY A 216 -5.26 15.81 5.60
CA GLY A 216 -4.44 16.08 6.79
C GLY A 216 -3.04 15.50 6.75
N PHE A 217 -2.66 14.73 5.71
CA PHE A 217 -1.31 14.21 5.57
C PHE A 217 -0.32 15.30 5.16
N PHE A 218 0.89 15.22 5.68
CA PHE A 218 2.06 15.82 5.03
C PHE A 218 2.44 14.99 3.82
N VAL A 219 2.87 15.64 2.74
CA VAL A 219 3.14 14.97 1.46
C VAL A 219 4.52 15.34 0.92
N GLY A 220 5.26 14.33 0.49
CA GLY A 220 6.58 14.45 -0.11
C GLY A 220 6.69 13.74 -1.45
N ILE A 221 7.82 13.99 -2.11
CA ILE A 221 8.27 13.25 -3.27
C ILE A 221 8.87 11.94 -2.77
N GLY A 222 8.36 10.83 -3.30
CA GLY A 222 8.89 9.50 -3.01
C GLY A 222 9.89 9.03 -4.07
N HIS A 223 10.54 7.91 -3.79
CA HIS A 223 11.57 7.32 -4.64
C HIS A 223 11.02 6.92 -6.01
N ALA A 224 11.90 6.84 -6.99
CA ALA A 224 11.63 6.25 -8.28
C ALA A 224 11.29 4.75 -8.14
N THR A 225 10.35 4.25 -8.95
CA THR A 225 10.02 2.83 -9.03
C THR A 225 9.75 2.44 -10.48
N GLY A 226 10.41 1.40 -10.97
CA GLY A 226 10.27 0.97 -12.36
C GLY A 226 10.54 2.13 -13.34
N GLU A 227 9.56 2.45 -14.18
CA GLU A 227 9.65 3.55 -15.15
C GLU A 227 9.27 4.93 -14.57
N LYS A 228 8.84 4.99 -13.31
CA LYS A 228 8.43 6.25 -12.68
C LYS A 228 9.63 6.92 -12.01
N GLU A 229 9.94 8.14 -12.43
CA GLU A 229 11.01 8.95 -11.85
C GLU A 229 10.73 9.38 -10.39
N GLU A 230 9.47 9.47 -10.02
CA GLU A 230 9.02 9.84 -8.68
C GLU A 230 7.70 9.13 -8.31
N THR A 231 7.48 8.97 -7.01
CA THR A 231 6.24 8.48 -6.41
C THR A 231 5.72 9.50 -5.39
N THR A 232 4.76 9.13 -4.57
CA THR A 232 4.28 10.01 -3.49
C THR A 232 4.45 9.32 -2.15
N LEU A 233 4.98 10.04 -1.17
CA LEU A 233 5.02 9.64 0.23
C LEU A 233 4.10 10.55 1.04
N ALA A 234 3.11 9.97 1.71
CA ALA A 234 2.23 10.65 2.65
C ALA A 234 2.61 10.25 4.09
N ALA A 235 2.51 11.17 5.04
CA ALA A 235 2.79 10.88 6.44
C ALA A 235 1.93 11.75 7.38
N ASN A 236 1.66 11.26 8.59
CA ASN A 236 1.04 12.06 9.64
C ASN A 236 2.05 12.95 10.39
N ASN A 237 3.33 12.80 10.11
CA ASN A 237 4.41 13.59 10.70
C ASN A 237 5.40 14.02 9.62
N LEU A 238 5.68 15.34 9.56
CA LEU A 238 6.57 15.93 8.55
C LEU A 238 8.00 15.37 8.62
N SER A 239 8.48 14.97 9.79
CA SER A 239 9.83 14.41 9.97
C SER A 239 10.07 13.08 9.26
N LEU A 240 9.02 12.39 8.79
CA LEU A 240 9.12 11.17 7.99
C LEU A 240 9.36 11.42 6.50
N LEU A 241 9.34 12.68 6.06
CA LEU A 241 9.50 13.06 4.66
C LEU A 241 10.91 13.59 4.42
N ASP A 242 11.69 12.90 3.59
CA ASP A 242 13.01 13.40 3.17
C ASP A 242 12.89 14.60 2.22
N GLN A 243 11.87 14.60 1.38
CA GLN A 243 11.62 15.63 0.37
C GLN A 243 10.15 16.10 0.43
N PRO A 244 9.75 16.86 1.46
CA PRO A 244 8.40 17.41 1.52
C PRO A 244 8.14 18.33 0.33
N LEU A 245 6.91 18.33 -0.18
CA LEU A 245 6.53 19.24 -1.25
C LEU A 245 6.74 20.69 -0.82
N PRO A 246 7.54 21.47 -1.56
CA PRO A 246 7.81 22.86 -1.20
C PRO A 246 6.58 23.74 -1.51
N ARG A 247 6.50 24.92 -0.89
CA ARG A 247 5.42 25.90 -1.16
C ARG A 247 5.31 26.23 -2.67
N ALA A 248 6.41 26.24 -3.39
CA ALA A 248 6.42 26.49 -4.85
C ALA A 248 5.60 25.42 -5.63
N TRP A 249 5.46 24.18 -5.09
CA TRP A 249 4.64 23.14 -5.71
C TRP A 249 3.15 23.54 -5.82
N LEU A 250 2.65 24.41 -4.94
CA LEU A 250 1.29 24.94 -5.02
C LEU A 250 0.99 25.56 -6.40
N GLN A 251 1.97 26.20 -7.03
CA GLN A 251 1.79 26.78 -8.37
C GLN A 251 1.59 25.69 -9.44
N ARG A 252 2.26 24.53 -9.30
CA ARG A 252 2.01 23.35 -10.16
C ARG A 252 0.59 22.84 -9.97
N ALA A 253 0.14 22.70 -8.73
CA ALA A 253 -1.22 22.28 -8.44
C ALA A 253 -2.27 23.23 -9.03
N ARG A 254 -2.07 24.54 -8.90
CA ARG A 254 -2.99 25.56 -9.42
C ARG A 254 -3.09 25.54 -10.96
N ARG A 255 -2.01 25.21 -11.66
CA ARG A 255 -1.98 25.17 -13.14
C ARG A 255 -2.45 23.81 -13.70
N SER A 256 -2.56 22.80 -12.86
CA SER A 256 -2.96 21.47 -13.29
C SER A 256 -4.43 21.42 -13.69
N ARG A 257 -4.72 20.75 -14.80
CA ARG A 257 -6.10 20.50 -15.26
C ARG A 257 -6.76 19.29 -14.56
N SER A 258 -5.99 18.59 -13.70
CA SER A 258 -6.41 17.36 -13.02
C SER A 258 -5.93 17.37 -11.57
N ALA A 259 -6.21 18.43 -10.81
CA ALA A 259 -5.76 18.59 -9.43
C ALA A 259 -6.90 18.52 -8.40
N GLU A 260 -8.16 18.69 -8.80
CA GLU A 260 -9.29 18.63 -7.88
C GLU A 260 -9.48 17.23 -7.32
N PRO A 261 -9.59 17.06 -5.99
CA PRO A 261 -9.90 15.78 -5.37
C PRO A 261 -11.24 15.21 -5.80
N MET A 262 -11.29 13.91 -6.00
CA MET A 262 -12.58 13.21 -6.14
C MET A 262 -13.32 13.22 -4.80
N ARG A 263 -14.59 13.58 -4.80
CA ARG A 263 -15.47 13.57 -3.62
C ARG A 263 -16.37 12.32 -3.57
N GLU A 264 -16.58 11.72 -4.71
CA GLU A 264 -17.37 10.52 -4.92
C GLU A 264 -16.50 9.41 -5.50
N PRO A 265 -16.88 8.14 -5.39
CA PRO A 265 -16.13 7.01 -5.97
C PRO A 265 -16.32 6.92 -7.50
N VAL A 266 -16.13 8.05 -8.19
CA VAL A 266 -16.22 8.19 -9.65
C VAL A 266 -14.97 8.89 -10.13
N TYR A 267 -14.21 8.24 -11.01
CA TYR A 267 -12.99 8.82 -11.54
C TYR A 267 -13.30 10.05 -12.41
N ARG A 268 -12.85 11.20 -11.97
CA ARG A 268 -12.97 12.49 -12.67
C ARG A 268 -11.70 13.28 -12.53
N GLN A 269 -11.37 14.05 -13.55
CA GLN A 269 -10.27 15.00 -13.57
C GLN A 269 -10.80 16.42 -13.78
N ALA A 270 -10.43 17.33 -12.90
CA ALA A 270 -10.81 18.74 -12.98
C ALA A 270 -9.69 19.64 -12.42
N PRO A 271 -9.61 20.92 -12.86
CA PRO A 271 -8.76 21.90 -12.21
C PRO A 271 -9.26 22.22 -10.82
N LEU A 272 -8.36 22.77 -9.98
CA LEU A 272 -8.71 23.15 -8.60
C LEU A 272 -9.86 24.17 -8.59
N THR A 273 -10.84 23.91 -7.73
CA THR A 273 -11.86 24.92 -7.38
C THR A 273 -11.26 26.00 -6.48
N PRO A 274 -11.84 27.23 -6.46
CA PRO A 274 -11.39 28.29 -5.53
C PRO A 274 -11.36 27.85 -4.08
N GLY A 275 -12.40 27.16 -3.60
CA GLY A 275 -12.48 26.68 -2.22
C GLY A 275 -11.45 25.61 -1.89
N THR A 276 -11.13 24.70 -2.82
CA THR A 276 -10.05 23.72 -2.66
C THR A 276 -8.70 24.42 -2.61
N TRP A 277 -8.47 25.42 -3.46
CA TRP A 277 -7.26 26.22 -3.48
C TRP A 277 -7.01 26.96 -2.16
N GLU A 278 -8.03 27.62 -1.61
CA GLU A 278 -7.95 28.33 -0.33
C GLU A 278 -7.55 27.39 0.82
N LYS A 279 -8.19 26.23 0.91
CA LYS A 279 -7.86 25.21 1.93
C LYS A 279 -6.43 24.70 1.78
N LEU A 280 -6.01 24.43 0.55
CA LEU A 280 -4.66 23.91 0.25
C LEU A 280 -3.56 24.90 0.67
N GLN A 281 -3.76 26.20 0.45
CA GLN A 281 -2.83 27.26 0.87
C GLN A 281 -2.67 27.36 2.40
N GLN A 282 -3.70 26.97 3.16
CA GLN A 282 -3.71 27.01 4.62
C GLN A 282 -3.10 25.76 5.26
N HIS A 283 -2.72 24.74 4.46
CA HIS A 283 -2.15 23.52 4.98
C HIS A 283 -0.86 23.78 5.79
N PRO A 284 -0.67 23.15 6.98
CA PRO A 284 0.47 23.38 7.87
C PRO A 284 1.84 23.22 7.20
N GLN A 285 1.96 22.33 6.23
CA GLN A 285 3.20 22.09 5.48
C GLN A 285 3.70 23.33 4.72
N PHE A 286 2.84 24.27 4.40
CA PHE A 286 3.16 25.45 3.57
C PHE A 286 3.18 26.76 4.35
N LYS A 287 3.04 26.70 5.67
CA LYS A 287 3.12 27.86 6.58
C LYS A 287 4.55 28.27 6.88
#